data_e5235518b7a26569078b5721b8bd6907
#
_entry.id   e5235518b7a26569078b5721b8bd6907
#
_cell.length_a   1.000
_cell.length_b   1.000
_cell.length_c   1.000
_cell.angle_alpha   90.00
_cell.angle_beta   90.00
_cell.angle_gamma   90.00
#
_symmetry.space_group_name_H-M   'P 1'
#
loop_
_entity.id
_entity.type
_entity.pdbx_description
1 polymer ?
#
loop_
_entity_poly.entity_id
_entity_poly.type
_entity_poly.pdbx_seq_one_letter_code
_entity_poly.pdbx_strand_id
1 'polypeptide(L)'
;MGGAQRRGEGSPATRNRLTTAPIRPLVVPLWLGAERPGVEAGAATLARQLVARWDRPDRAALTKRLREPVLIPAPVPADVHVRLGQGWQTFREEITATNASLADGVQKALAAGELAVALGGDHALSIGSLGGAAKSAERLGVLWIDTHPDLNSPETSPSGHLHGMPLTAALGIGPPELLAVYGDAPHVRADHVCLLGIRDIDPGEGRIIAERGIWTLTMEEWTDRGILPGLADALAHLAARGVDAVHVSFDLDVLDPTVLAGTGTRYPGGLTMRESSQLLRHLGAWPGPIRSLDWVELNPTLDHTGTSEDVAAQLLATALGERMRVLARA
;
A
#
# COMPACT_ATOMS: atom_id res chain seq x y z
N MET A 1 46.46 17.88 7.99
CA MET A 1 45.21 18.66 7.89
C MET A 1 44.16 17.76 7.21
N GLY A 2 43.33 17.11 7.99
CA GLY A 2 42.29 16.18 7.50
C GLY A 2 40.98 16.93 7.39
N GLY A 3 40.51 17.14 6.18
CA GLY A 3 39.17 17.66 5.91
C GLY A 3 38.15 16.57 6.06
N ALA A 4 37.40 16.57 7.15
CA ALA A 4 36.21 15.74 7.30
C ALA A 4 35.13 16.25 6.34
N GLN A 5 34.86 15.52 5.25
CA GLN A 5 33.70 15.73 4.42
C GLN A 5 32.45 15.50 5.27
N ARG A 6 31.72 16.56 5.59
CA ARG A 6 30.36 16.49 6.10
C ARG A 6 29.51 15.80 5.03
N ARG A 7 29.04 14.58 5.30
CA ARG A 7 27.99 13.94 4.50
C ARG A 7 26.79 14.86 4.56
N GLY A 8 26.37 15.38 3.40
CA GLY A 8 25.24 16.29 3.29
C GLY A 8 23.99 15.66 3.89
N GLU A 9 23.45 16.27 4.94
CA GLU A 9 22.12 15.94 5.43
C GLU A 9 21.13 16.32 4.32
N GLY A 10 20.49 15.32 3.71
CA GLY A 10 19.47 15.57 2.69
C GLY A 10 18.37 16.50 3.22
N SER A 11 17.81 17.31 2.33
CA SER A 11 16.67 18.18 2.64
C SER A 11 15.58 17.42 3.41
N PRO A 12 14.86 18.03 4.36
CA PRO A 12 13.71 17.41 5.04
C PRO A 12 12.68 16.78 4.09
N ALA A 13 12.60 17.30 2.86
CA ALA A 13 11.73 16.79 1.80
C ALA A 13 12.12 15.41 1.25
N THR A 14 13.35 14.93 1.47
CA THR A 14 13.89 13.69 0.89
C THR A 14 14.09 12.56 1.91
N ARG A 15 13.58 12.69 3.14
CA ARG A 15 13.76 11.68 4.19
C ARG A 15 12.60 10.69 4.25
N ASN A 16 12.89 9.44 4.63
CA ASN A 16 11.89 8.42 4.93
C ASN A 16 10.98 8.86 6.08
N ARG A 17 9.67 8.89 5.82
CA ARG A 17 8.67 9.29 6.83
C ARG A 17 8.08 8.11 7.61
N LEU A 18 8.28 6.86 7.19
CA LEU A 18 7.68 5.69 7.84
C LEU A 18 7.90 5.66 9.34
N THR A 19 9.12 5.95 9.79
CA THR A 19 9.49 5.80 11.20
C THR A 19 9.71 7.12 11.94
N THR A 20 9.63 8.26 11.26
CA THR A 20 10.03 9.57 11.82
C THR A 20 8.94 10.63 11.80
N ALA A 21 8.10 10.67 10.76
CA ALA A 21 7.08 11.70 10.61
C ALA A 21 5.84 11.45 11.47
N PRO A 22 5.01 12.49 11.72
CA PRO A 22 3.65 12.28 12.17
C PRO A 22 2.89 11.41 11.17
N ILE A 23 1.96 10.60 11.65
CA ILE A 23 1.21 9.62 10.86
C ILE A 23 -0.24 10.08 10.75
N ARG A 24 -0.74 10.20 9.52
CA ARG A 24 -2.14 10.48 9.22
C ARG A 24 -2.82 9.20 8.73
N PRO A 25 -3.56 8.50 9.58
CA PRO A 25 -4.39 7.39 9.12
C PRO A 25 -5.57 7.91 8.30
N LEU A 26 -5.76 7.37 7.12
CA LEU A 26 -6.89 7.59 6.23
C LEU A 26 -7.67 6.26 6.19
N VAL A 27 -8.81 6.21 6.84
CA VAL A 27 -9.63 4.99 6.97
C VAL A 27 -10.56 4.91 5.78
N VAL A 28 -10.40 3.91 4.92
CA VAL A 28 -11.07 3.79 3.63
C VAL A 28 -11.89 2.51 3.58
N PRO A 29 -13.16 2.50 3.97
CA PRO A 29 -14.00 1.29 4.01
C PRO A 29 -14.55 0.94 2.61
N LEU A 30 -13.69 0.89 1.59
CA LEU A 30 -14.04 0.51 0.23
C LEU A 30 -14.05 -1.01 0.09
N TRP A 31 -15.12 -1.57 -0.49
CA TRP A 31 -15.25 -3.01 -0.78
C TRP A 31 -15.84 -3.30 -2.16
N LEU A 32 -16.28 -2.25 -2.84
CA LEU A 32 -16.97 -2.34 -4.11
C LEU A 32 -16.02 -2.71 -5.27
N GLY A 33 -14.71 -2.48 -5.10
CA GLY A 33 -13.70 -2.84 -6.10
C GLY A 33 -13.48 -4.36 -6.22
N ALA A 34 -13.55 -5.07 -5.10
CA ALA A 34 -13.49 -6.52 -5.03
C ALA A 34 -14.88 -7.19 -5.08
N GLU A 35 -15.95 -6.39 -4.96
CA GLU A 35 -17.33 -6.86 -4.81
C GLU A 35 -17.50 -7.92 -3.66
N ARG A 36 -16.63 -7.85 -2.65
CA ARG A 36 -16.59 -8.79 -1.52
C ARG A 36 -16.79 -8.07 -0.19
N PRO A 37 -17.99 -8.11 0.39
CA PRO A 37 -18.26 -7.55 1.71
C PRO A 37 -17.35 -8.12 2.81
N GLY A 38 -17.12 -7.31 3.85
CA GLY A 38 -16.31 -7.66 5.02
C GLY A 38 -14.93 -6.99 5.02
N VAL A 39 -14.34 -6.70 3.86
CA VAL A 39 -13.04 -6.02 3.77
C VAL A 39 -13.11 -4.57 4.28
N GLU A 40 -14.26 -3.93 4.19
CA GLU A 40 -14.50 -2.58 4.75
C GLU A 40 -14.33 -2.52 6.27
N ALA A 41 -14.62 -3.63 6.96
CA ALA A 41 -14.42 -3.73 8.40
C ALA A 41 -12.94 -3.74 8.79
N GLY A 42 -12.07 -4.22 7.90
CA GLY A 42 -10.61 -4.24 8.08
C GLY A 42 -10.03 -2.86 8.32
N ALA A 43 -10.46 -1.86 7.55
CA ALA A 43 -10.00 -0.48 7.68
C ALA A 43 -10.19 0.09 9.10
N ALA A 44 -11.39 -0.02 9.64
CA ALA A 44 -11.70 0.46 10.98
C ALA A 44 -11.02 -0.39 12.07
N THR A 45 -10.90 -1.69 11.86
CA THR A 45 -10.20 -2.61 12.77
C THR A 45 -8.73 -2.25 12.89
N LEU A 46 -8.02 -2.05 11.77
CA LEU A 46 -6.62 -1.64 11.77
C LEU A 46 -6.40 -0.32 12.52
N ALA A 47 -7.25 0.69 12.27
CA ALA A 47 -7.15 1.97 12.95
C ALA A 47 -7.31 1.82 14.48
N ARG A 48 -8.33 1.09 14.93
CA ARG A 48 -8.57 0.83 16.37
C ARG A 48 -7.42 0.05 17.01
N GLN A 49 -6.95 -1.01 16.35
CA GLN A 49 -5.87 -1.84 16.88
C GLN A 49 -4.55 -1.08 16.97
N LEU A 50 -4.24 -0.23 15.99
CA LEU A 50 -3.03 0.60 16.03
C LEU A 50 -3.06 1.57 17.23
N VAL A 51 -4.19 2.24 17.48
CA VAL A 51 -4.38 3.12 18.64
C VAL A 51 -4.22 2.32 19.92
N ALA A 52 -4.97 1.22 20.09
CA ALA A 52 -4.95 0.39 21.30
C ALA A 52 -3.55 -0.20 21.58
N ARG A 53 -2.84 -0.58 20.54
CA ARG A 53 -1.48 -1.13 20.63
C ARG A 53 -0.47 -0.11 21.14
N TRP A 54 -0.65 1.15 20.78
CA TRP A 54 0.27 2.23 21.16
C TRP A 54 -0.16 3.04 22.37
N ASP A 55 -1.39 2.84 22.88
CA ASP A 55 -1.89 3.46 24.13
C ASP A 55 -1.25 2.77 25.34
N ARG A 56 0.09 2.88 25.45
CA ARG A 56 0.90 2.29 26.50
C ARG A 56 2.09 3.20 26.81
N PRO A 57 2.51 3.30 28.09
CA PRO A 57 3.63 4.17 28.48
C PRO A 57 4.94 3.90 27.74
N ASP A 58 5.24 2.64 27.49
CA ASP A 58 6.45 2.23 26.74
C ASP A 58 6.39 2.52 25.24
N ARG A 59 5.25 2.96 24.72
CA ARG A 59 4.99 3.36 23.34
C ARG A 59 4.69 4.85 23.14
N ALA A 60 4.81 5.67 24.17
CA ALA A 60 4.45 7.10 24.15
C ALA A 60 5.08 7.89 22.98
N ALA A 61 6.29 7.53 22.54
CA ALA A 61 6.93 8.16 21.38
C ALA A 61 6.22 7.84 20.06
N LEU A 62 5.65 6.65 19.92
CA LEU A 62 4.86 6.24 18.74
C LEU A 62 3.47 6.88 18.78
N THR A 63 2.82 6.88 19.95
CA THR A 63 1.51 7.51 20.16
C THR A 63 1.54 8.99 19.78
N LYS A 64 2.59 9.73 20.15
CA LYS A 64 2.77 11.15 19.78
C LYS A 64 2.84 11.40 18.28
N ARG A 65 3.20 10.42 17.49
CA ARG A 65 3.23 10.53 16.03
C ARG A 65 1.85 10.35 15.41
N LEU A 66 0.97 9.60 16.07
CA LEU A 66 -0.35 9.29 15.52
C LEU A 66 -1.24 10.53 15.56
N ARG A 67 -1.83 10.86 14.42
CA ARG A 67 -2.86 11.89 14.27
C ARG A 67 -4.23 11.23 14.31
N GLU A 68 -5.25 12.04 14.58
CA GLU A 68 -6.65 11.59 14.50
C GLU A 68 -6.92 10.97 13.13
N PRO A 69 -7.49 9.76 13.09
CA PRO A 69 -7.87 9.13 11.84
C PRO A 69 -8.91 9.96 11.06
N VAL A 70 -8.76 10.01 9.76
CA VAL A 70 -9.73 10.63 8.85
C VAL A 70 -10.50 9.53 8.14
N LEU A 71 -11.81 9.50 8.33
CA LEU A 71 -12.69 8.60 7.57
C LEU A 71 -12.88 9.16 6.16
N ILE A 72 -12.53 8.36 5.16
CA ILE A 72 -12.78 8.67 3.76
C ILE A 72 -14.17 8.12 3.40
N PRO A 73 -15.06 8.94 2.84
CA PRO A 73 -16.37 8.47 2.43
C PRO A 73 -16.27 7.38 1.35
N ALA A 74 -16.94 6.26 1.58
CA ALA A 74 -17.08 5.16 0.63
C ALA A 74 -18.57 4.81 0.52
N PRO A 75 -19.32 5.53 -0.32
CA PRO A 75 -20.76 5.35 -0.43
C PRO A 75 -21.10 3.98 -1.01
N VAL A 76 -22.09 3.32 -0.42
CA VAL A 76 -22.63 2.05 -0.90
C VAL A 76 -24.05 2.31 -1.41
N PRO A 77 -24.34 2.02 -2.69
CA PRO A 77 -25.67 2.25 -3.26
C PRO A 77 -26.71 1.32 -2.62
N ALA A 78 -27.95 1.79 -2.50
CA ALA A 78 -29.04 1.02 -1.88
C ALA A 78 -29.36 -0.27 -2.64
N ASP A 79 -29.10 -0.31 -3.92
CA ASP A 79 -29.32 -1.44 -4.83
C ASP A 79 -28.07 -2.31 -5.04
N VAL A 80 -27.05 -2.19 -4.18
CA VAL A 80 -25.77 -2.88 -4.30
C VAL A 80 -25.95 -4.40 -4.54
N HIS A 81 -26.87 -5.05 -3.81
CA HIS A 81 -27.09 -6.49 -3.93
C HIS A 81 -27.61 -6.95 -5.29
N VAL A 82 -28.26 -6.04 -6.04
CA VAL A 82 -28.75 -6.32 -7.40
C VAL A 82 -27.65 -6.11 -8.43
N ARG A 83 -26.69 -5.23 -8.12
CA ARG A 83 -25.62 -4.81 -9.04
C ARG A 83 -24.37 -5.69 -8.97
N LEU A 84 -24.17 -6.46 -7.90
CA LEU A 84 -23.01 -7.36 -7.73
C LEU A 84 -22.85 -8.31 -8.92
N GLY A 85 -21.63 -8.53 -9.37
CA GLY A 85 -21.27 -9.47 -10.43
C GLY A 85 -21.58 -8.99 -11.85
N GLN A 86 -21.93 -7.71 -12.03
CA GLN A 86 -22.28 -7.17 -13.37
C GLN A 86 -21.07 -6.56 -14.09
N GLY A 87 -19.86 -6.68 -13.52
CA GLY A 87 -18.60 -6.25 -14.12
C GLY A 87 -18.13 -4.86 -13.69
N TRP A 88 -16.96 -4.47 -14.15
CA TRP A 88 -16.18 -3.32 -13.69
C TRP A 88 -16.92 -1.98 -13.72
N GLN A 89 -17.89 -1.82 -14.60
CA GLN A 89 -18.65 -0.58 -14.75
C GLN A 89 -19.62 -0.33 -13.59
N THR A 90 -19.96 -1.37 -12.86
CA THR A 90 -21.10 -1.40 -11.93
C THR A 90 -20.99 -0.40 -10.80
N PHE A 91 -19.81 -0.30 -10.18
CA PHE A 91 -19.56 0.60 -9.04
C PHE A 91 -18.52 1.67 -9.35
N ARG A 92 -18.29 1.93 -10.63
CA ARG A 92 -17.28 2.88 -11.10
C ARG A 92 -17.43 4.28 -10.50
N GLU A 93 -18.65 4.77 -10.39
CA GLU A 93 -18.93 6.12 -9.87
C GLU A 93 -18.60 6.20 -8.37
N GLU A 94 -19.05 5.23 -7.59
CA GLU A 94 -18.83 5.15 -6.15
C GLU A 94 -17.32 4.98 -5.83
N ILE A 95 -16.65 4.11 -6.57
CA ILE A 95 -15.21 3.88 -6.45
C ILE A 95 -14.42 5.14 -6.83
N THR A 96 -14.79 5.81 -7.93
CA THR A 96 -14.15 7.07 -8.34
C THR A 96 -14.33 8.17 -7.29
N ALA A 97 -15.53 8.32 -6.74
CA ALA A 97 -15.81 9.32 -5.71
C ALA A 97 -15.00 9.07 -4.43
N THR A 98 -14.90 7.80 -4.00
CA THR A 98 -14.07 7.39 -2.86
C THR A 98 -12.61 7.74 -3.13
N ASN A 99 -12.09 7.37 -4.29
CA ASN A 99 -10.70 7.60 -4.67
C ASN A 99 -10.36 9.08 -4.82
N ALA A 100 -11.26 9.91 -5.34
CA ALA A 100 -11.07 11.36 -5.39
C ALA A 100 -10.93 11.94 -3.96
N SER A 101 -11.80 11.52 -3.04
CA SER A 101 -11.74 11.94 -1.63
C SER A 101 -10.45 11.47 -0.94
N LEU A 102 -10.01 10.25 -1.24
CA LEU A 102 -8.75 9.71 -0.72
C LEU A 102 -7.54 10.47 -1.28
N ALA A 103 -7.52 10.77 -2.57
CA ALA A 103 -6.45 11.56 -3.19
C ALA A 103 -6.28 12.93 -2.52
N ASP A 104 -7.38 13.61 -2.22
CA ASP A 104 -7.36 14.87 -1.47
C ASP A 104 -6.84 14.68 -0.04
N GLY A 105 -7.24 13.61 0.63
CA GLY A 105 -6.77 13.26 1.97
C GLY A 105 -5.27 13.01 2.01
N VAL A 106 -4.74 12.25 1.06
CA VAL A 106 -3.30 11.98 0.91
C VAL A 106 -2.54 13.27 0.63
N GLN A 107 -3.00 14.08 -0.32
CA GLN A 107 -2.36 15.36 -0.64
C GLN A 107 -2.29 16.30 0.57
N LYS A 108 -3.38 16.43 1.34
CA LYS A 108 -3.42 17.24 2.57
C LYS A 108 -2.43 16.73 3.62
N ALA A 109 -2.36 15.42 3.84
CA ALA A 109 -1.40 14.82 4.79
C ALA A 109 0.05 15.09 4.35
N LEU A 110 0.36 14.90 3.07
CA LEU A 110 1.69 15.13 2.52
C LEU A 110 2.11 16.60 2.60
N ALA A 111 1.20 17.53 2.33
CA ALA A 111 1.42 18.96 2.45
C ALA A 111 1.67 19.40 3.92
N ALA A 112 1.02 18.72 4.88
CA ALA A 112 1.27 18.92 6.32
C ALA A 112 2.60 18.30 6.82
N GLY A 113 3.38 17.66 5.96
CA GLY A 113 4.62 16.98 6.34
C GLY A 113 4.39 15.62 7.02
N GLU A 114 3.19 15.09 6.99
CA GLU A 114 2.80 13.82 7.60
C GLU A 114 3.09 12.64 6.65
N LEU A 115 3.18 11.43 7.21
CA LEU A 115 3.09 10.18 6.47
C LEU A 115 1.59 9.89 6.23
N ALA A 116 1.17 9.83 4.97
CA ALA A 116 -0.17 9.39 4.64
C ALA A 116 -0.24 7.87 4.69
N VAL A 117 -1.16 7.31 5.50
CA VAL A 117 -1.35 5.85 5.62
C VAL A 117 -2.82 5.54 5.31
N ALA A 118 -3.08 5.03 4.12
CA ALA A 118 -4.40 4.52 3.78
C ALA A 118 -4.57 3.13 4.43
N LEU A 119 -5.54 3.04 5.32
CA LEU A 119 -5.96 1.79 5.95
C LEU A 119 -7.20 1.32 5.19
N GLY A 120 -7.04 0.31 4.39
CA GLY A 120 -8.02 -0.11 3.40
C GLY A 120 -8.92 -1.22 3.90
N GLY A 121 -9.93 -1.30 3.18
CA GLY A 121 -10.69 -1.91 2.19
C GLY A 121 -9.90 -2.65 1.10
N ASP A 122 -10.59 -2.83 -0.03
CA ASP A 122 -9.98 -3.49 -1.18
C ASP A 122 -8.94 -2.61 -1.90
N HIS A 123 -8.11 -3.24 -2.73
CA HIS A 123 -6.97 -2.58 -3.38
C HIS A 123 -7.35 -1.50 -4.41
N ALA A 124 -8.63 -1.39 -4.84
CA ALA A 124 -9.08 -0.32 -5.72
C ALA A 124 -8.87 1.09 -5.12
N LEU A 125 -8.71 1.20 -3.78
CA LEU A 125 -8.39 2.46 -3.12
C LEU A 125 -7.03 3.05 -3.56
N SER A 126 -6.12 2.21 -4.06
CA SER A 126 -4.79 2.66 -4.50
C SER A 126 -4.83 3.58 -5.72
N ILE A 127 -5.94 3.61 -6.46
CA ILE A 127 -6.17 4.65 -7.49
C ILE A 127 -6.10 6.04 -6.85
N GLY A 128 -6.74 6.22 -5.69
CA GLY A 128 -6.78 7.50 -4.97
C GLY A 128 -5.49 7.80 -4.23
N SER A 129 -4.93 6.83 -3.51
CA SER A 129 -3.70 7.05 -2.75
C SER A 129 -2.52 7.37 -3.66
N LEU A 130 -2.37 6.67 -4.79
CA LEU A 130 -1.38 6.96 -5.83
C LEU A 130 -1.63 8.30 -6.49
N GLY A 131 -2.91 8.64 -6.80
CA GLY A 131 -3.29 9.93 -7.36
C GLY A 131 -2.90 11.09 -6.45
N GLY A 132 -3.18 10.98 -5.15
CA GLY A 132 -2.79 11.99 -4.14
C GLY A 132 -1.27 12.09 -3.95
N ALA A 133 -0.57 10.97 -3.99
CA ALA A 133 0.89 10.92 -3.93
C ALA A 133 1.53 11.55 -5.17
N ALA A 134 1.00 11.27 -6.38
CA ALA A 134 1.47 11.84 -7.64
C ALA A 134 1.32 13.36 -7.69
N LYS A 135 0.20 13.90 -7.16
CA LYS A 135 -0.01 15.35 -7.03
C LYS A 135 1.01 16.05 -6.14
N SER A 136 1.75 15.29 -5.31
CA SER A 136 2.70 15.80 -4.31
C SER A 136 4.17 15.47 -4.64
N ALA A 137 4.46 14.96 -5.83
CA ALA A 137 5.78 14.54 -6.27
C ALA A 137 6.02 14.91 -7.73
N GLU A 138 7.27 15.17 -8.10
CA GLU A 138 7.66 15.33 -9.51
C GLU A 138 7.89 13.95 -10.18
N ARG A 139 8.46 13.02 -9.42
CA ARG A 139 8.80 11.66 -9.84
C ARG A 139 8.43 10.66 -8.76
N LEU A 140 7.17 10.23 -8.77
CA LEU A 140 6.68 9.22 -7.85
C LEU A 140 7.26 7.86 -8.20
N GLY A 141 7.89 7.19 -7.22
CA GLY A 141 8.22 5.78 -7.25
C GLY A 141 7.15 4.96 -6.53
N VAL A 142 6.92 3.74 -6.98
CA VAL A 142 5.96 2.81 -6.38
C VAL A 142 6.66 1.51 -6.03
N LEU A 143 6.53 1.08 -4.79
CA LEU A 143 6.91 -0.23 -4.32
C LEU A 143 5.63 -1.01 -4.02
N TRP A 144 5.28 -1.94 -4.91
CA TRP A 144 4.08 -2.76 -4.85
C TRP A 144 4.44 -4.14 -4.30
N ILE A 145 3.97 -4.46 -3.10
CA ILE A 145 4.28 -5.68 -2.36
C ILE A 145 2.99 -6.47 -2.24
N ASP A 146 2.85 -7.50 -3.07
CA ASP A 146 1.57 -8.12 -3.38
C ASP A 146 1.75 -9.51 -3.98
N THR A 147 0.71 -10.31 -3.97
CA THR A 147 0.58 -11.55 -4.74
C THR A 147 0.33 -11.26 -6.21
N HIS A 148 -0.46 -10.21 -6.49
CA HIS A 148 -0.96 -9.84 -7.80
C HIS A 148 -0.28 -8.57 -8.33
N PRO A 149 -0.14 -8.43 -9.65
CA PRO A 149 0.39 -7.18 -10.23
C PRO A 149 -0.59 -6.02 -10.19
N ASP A 150 -1.90 -6.30 -10.13
CA ASP A 150 -3.00 -5.33 -10.23
C ASP A 150 -2.89 -4.44 -11.47
N LEU A 151 -2.47 -5.06 -12.56
CA LEU A 151 -2.24 -4.47 -13.87
C LEU A 151 -3.27 -4.89 -14.92
N ASN A 152 -4.41 -5.41 -14.50
CA ASN A 152 -5.51 -5.66 -15.41
C ASN A 152 -6.13 -4.35 -15.90
N SER A 153 -6.71 -4.39 -17.09
CA SER A 153 -7.59 -3.35 -17.62
C SER A 153 -9.02 -3.90 -17.74
N PRO A 154 -10.01 -3.05 -18.02
CA PRO A 154 -11.37 -3.53 -18.34
C PRO A 154 -11.45 -4.62 -19.39
N GLU A 155 -10.49 -4.61 -20.35
CA GLU A 155 -10.44 -5.57 -21.46
C GLU A 155 -9.71 -6.86 -21.11
N THR A 156 -8.85 -6.85 -20.10
CA THR A 156 -7.99 -7.99 -19.76
C THR A 156 -8.38 -8.70 -18.47
N SER A 157 -9.16 -8.04 -17.60
CA SER A 157 -9.56 -8.60 -16.31
C SER A 157 -10.51 -9.80 -16.48
N PRO A 158 -10.14 -10.98 -15.97
CA PRO A 158 -11.04 -12.14 -16.01
C PRO A 158 -12.24 -12.00 -15.08
N SER A 159 -12.07 -11.31 -13.94
CA SER A 159 -13.11 -11.10 -12.94
C SER A 159 -13.98 -9.87 -13.23
N GLY A 160 -13.45 -8.88 -13.95
CA GLY A 160 -14.06 -7.57 -14.11
C GLY A 160 -14.01 -6.71 -12.84
N HIS A 161 -13.27 -7.08 -11.81
CA HIS A 161 -13.19 -6.35 -10.55
C HIS A 161 -12.14 -5.23 -10.61
N LEU A 162 -12.49 -4.05 -10.13
CA LEU A 162 -11.60 -2.87 -10.18
C LEU A 162 -10.42 -2.94 -9.21
N HIS A 163 -10.46 -3.80 -8.18
CA HIS A 163 -9.32 -3.94 -7.27
C HIS A 163 -8.08 -4.53 -7.96
N GLY A 164 -8.21 -5.25 -9.08
CA GLY A 164 -7.11 -5.74 -9.90
C GLY A 164 -6.62 -4.74 -10.97
N MET A 165 -7.01 -3.45 -10.90
CA MET A 165 -6.71 -2.44 -11.94
C MET A 165 -6.00 -1.16 -11.44
N PRO A 166 -5.64 -0.98 -10.16
CA PRO A 166 -5.15 0.30 -9.67
C PRO A 166 -3.80 0.72 -10.27
N LEU A 167 -2.88 -0.22 -10.49
CA LEU A 167 -1.61 0.13 -11.13
C LEU A 167 -1.76 0.48 -12.61
N THR A 168 -2.70 -0.13 -13.32
CA THR A 168 -3.02 0.24 -14.70
C THR A 168 -3.49 1.68 -14.77
N ALA A 169 -4.40 2.09 -13.88
CA ALA A 169 -4.83 3.48 -13.76
C ALA A 169 -3.66 4.42 -13.42
N ALA A 170 -2.76 4.01 -12.53
CA ALA A 170 -1.58 4.79 -12.19
C ALA A 170 -0.64 5.00 -13.39
N LEU A 171 -0.57 4.04 -14.31
CA LEU A 171 0.20 4.13 -15.55
C LEU A 171 -0.52 4.92 -16.67
N GLY A 172 -1.70 5.47 -16.40
CA GLY A 172 -2.49 6.21 -17.39
C GLY A 172 -3.26 5.32 -18.37
N ILE A 173 -3.55 4.08 -17.97
CA ILE A 173 -4.31 3.12 -18.76
C ILE A 173 -5.62 2.81 -18.04
N GLY A 174 -6.74 3.00 -18.69
CA GLY A 174 -8.05 2.69 -18.12
C GLY A 174 -9.13 3.72 -18.47
N PRO A 175 -10.31 3.59 -17.83
CA PRO A 175 -11.42 4.49 -18.08
C PRO A 175 -11.12 5.94 -17.66
N PRO A 176 -11.55 6.94 -18.45
CA PRO A 176 -11.26 8.36 -18.17
C PRO A 176 -11.64 8.81 -16.76
N GLU A 177 -12.70 8.24 -16.19
CA GLU A 177 -13.19 8.60 -14.86
C GLU A 177 -12.20 8.21 -13.75
N LEU A 178 -11.57 7.04 -13.86
CA LEU A 178 -10.54 6.60 -12.93
C LEU A 178 -9.24 7.41 -13.09
N LEU A 179 -8.89 7.72 -14.35
CA LEU A 179 -7.72 8.56 -14.67
C LEU A 179 -7.90 10.00 -14.18
N ALA A 180 -9.14 10.52 -14.18
CA ALA A 180 -9.45 11.86 -13.70
C ALA A 180 -9.11 12.09 -12.22
N VAL A 181 -8.98 11.03 -11.42
CA VAL A 181 -8.53 11.11 -10.01
C VAL A 181 -7.13 11.73 -9.90
N TYR A 182 -6.29 11.54 -10.91
CA TYR A 182 -4.93 12.11 -10.97
C TYR A 182 -4.95 13.62 -11.31
N GLY A 183 -6.02 14.14 -11.93
CA GLY A 183 -6.10 15.53 -12.38
C GLY A 183 -5.00 15.85 -13.38
N ASP A 184 -4.29 16.97 -13.15
CA ASP A 184 -3.14 17.39 -13.98
C ASP A 184 -1.80 16.76 -13.54
N ALA A 185 -1.80 15.88 -12.51
CA ALA A 185 -0.58 15.22 -12.06
C ALA A 185 -0.09 14.23 -13.13
N PRO A 186 1.23 14.08 -13.27
CA PRO A 186 1.77 13.07 -14.17
C PRO A 186 1.42 11.67 -13.65
N HIS A 187 1.04 10.79 -14.55
CA HIS A 187 0.92 9.37 -14.22
C HIS A 187 2.27 8.78 -13.84
N VAL A 188 2.25 7.70 -13.07
CA VAL A 188 3.45 6.99 -12.66
C VAL A 188 4.14 6.40 -13.90
N ARG A 189 5.44 6.57 -13.99
CA ARG A 189 6.22 5.95 -15.06
C ARG A 189 6.41 4.46 -14.77
N ALA A 190 6.31 3.61 -15.77
CA ALA A 190 6.48 2.17 -15.62
C ALA A 190 7.86 1.78 -15.03
N ASP A 191 8.93 2.50 -15.42
CA ASP A 191 10.27 2.30 -14.88
C ASP A 191 10.47 2.84 -13.44
N HIS A 192 9.45 3.47 -12.85
CA HIS A 192 9.39 3.86 -11.44
C HIS A 192 8.56 2.90 -10.59
N VAL A 193 8.08 1.80 -11.14
CA VAL A 193 7.32 0.77 -10.42
C VAL A 193 8.20 -0.44 -10.16
N CYS A 194 8.18 -0.94 -8.93
CA CYS A 194 8.78 -2.22 -8.56
C CYS A 194 7.69 -3.13 -7.97
N LEU A 195 7.46 -4.28 -8.62
CA LEU A 195 6.56 -5.33 -8.17
C LEU A 195 7.36 -6.38 -7.38
N LEU A 196 6.89 -6.72 -6.19
CA LEU A 196 7.58 -7.66 -5.27
C LEU A 196 6.59 -8.69 -4.73
N GLY A 197 6.93 -9.96 -4.84
CA GLY A 197 6.14 -11.05 -4.27
C GLY A 197 5.10 -11.66 -5.21
N ILE A 198 5.11 -11.21 -6.46
CA ILE A 198 4.14 -11.59 -7.48
C ILE A 198 4.21 -13.08 -7.76
N ARG A 199 3.06 -13.78 -7.69
CA ARG A 199 2.97 -15.22 -7.91
C ARG A 199 1.65 -15.70 -8.53
N ASP A 200 0.71 -14.79 -8.72
CA ASP A 200 -0.52 -14.99 -9.50
C ASP A 200 -0.62 -13.86 -10.53
N ILE A 201 -0.53 -14.20 -11.80
CA ILE A 201 -0.39 -13.23 -12.91
C ILE A 201 -1.33 -13.62 -14.04
N ASP A 202 -2.26 -12.76 -14.35
CA ASP A 202 -3.10 -12.94 -15.54
C ASP A 202 -2.31 -12.67 -16.83
N PRO A 203 -2.67 -13.33 -17.96
CA PRO A 203 -1.98 -13.14 -19.23
C PRO A 203 -1.94 -11.69 -19.73
N GLY A 204 -2.97 -10.88 -19.37
CA GLY A 204 -3.03 -9.45 -19.68
C GLY A 204 -1.98 -8.65 -18.93
N GLU A 205 -1.82 -8.94 -17.65
CA GLU A 205 -0.85 -8.30 -16.76
C GLU A 205 0.58 -8.63 -17.16
N GLY A 206 0.86 -9.92 -17.45
CA GLY A 206 2.18 -10.35 -17.92
C GLY A 206 2.61 -9.63 -19.19
N ARG A 207 1.67 -9.34 -20.11
CA ARG A 207 1.95 -8.54 -21.30
C ARG A 207 2.32 -7.10 -20.96
N ILE A 208 1.58 -6.44 -20.09
CA ILE A 208 1.86 -5.06 -19.66
C ILE A 208 3.22 -4.99 -18.96
N ILE A 209 3.54 -5.93 -18.09
CA ILE A 209 4.86 -6.01 -17.43
C ILE A 209 5.97 -6.06 -18.47
N ALA A 210 5.86 -6.95 -19.44
CA ALA A 210 6.87 -7.13 -20.48
C ALA A 210 6.98 -5.92 -21.43
N GLU A 211 5.86 -5.41 -21.93
CA GLU A 211 5.82 -4.30 -22.89
C GLU A 211 6.30 -2.98 -22.30
N ARG A 212 5.98 -2.74 -21.01
CA ARG A 212 6.37 -1.52 -20.31
C ARG A 212 7.70 -1.61 -19.58
N GLY A 213 8.30 -2.81 -19.49
CA GLY A 213 9.56 -3.05 -18.79
C GLY A 213 9.47 -2.77 -17.30
N ILE A 214 8.35 -3.14 -16.66
CA ILE A 214 8.13 -2.93 -15.22
C ILE A 214 9.07 -3.87 -14.46
N TRP A 215 9.83 -3.30 -13.53
CA TRP A 215 10.73 -4.08 -12.68
C TRP A 215 9.91 -5.00 -11.78
N THR A 216 10.09 -6.30 -11.95
CA THR A 216 9.30 -7.32 -11.25
C THR A 216 10.23 -8.35 -10.62
N LEU A 217 9.93 -8.72 -9.40
CA LEU A 217 10.54 -9.82 -8.68
C LEU A 217 9.43 -10.77 -8.23
N THR A 218 9.29 -11.88 -8.94
CA THR A 218 8.33 -12.93 -8.56
C THR A 218 8.68 -13.51 -7.19
N MET A 219 7.73 -14.14 -6.52
CA MET A 219 7.99 -14.73 -5.20
C MET A 219 9.08 -15.81 -5.25
N GLU A 220 9.12 -16.59 -6.35
CA GLU A 220 10.17 -17.59 -6.58
C GLU A 220 11.56 -16.93 -6.67
N GLU A 221 11.73 -15.95 -7.56
CA GLU A 221 12.99 -15.20 -7.71
C GLU A 221 13.38 -14.46 -6.43
N TRP A 222 12.39 -13.94 -5.68
CA TRP A 222 12.63 -13.25 -4.42
C TRP A 222 13.12 -14.21 -3.35
N THR A 223 12.56 -15.42 -3.29
CA THR A 223 13.00 -16.47 -2.38
C THR A 223 14.43 -16.90 -2.68
N ASP A 224 14.76 -17.15 -3.95
CA ASP A 224 16.10 -17.57 -4.38
C ASP A 224 17.15 -16.49 -4.12
N ARG A 225 16.82 -15.23 -4.36
CA ARG A 225 17.68 -14.07 -4.12
C ARG A 225 17.84 -13.75 -2.63
N GLY A 226 16.84 -14.08 -1.84
CA GLY A 226 16.66 -13.68 -0.45
C GLY A 226 15.85 -12.38 -0.32
N ILE A 227 14.98 -12.34 0.67
CA ILE A 227 14.00 -11.25 0.86
C ILE A 227 14.67 -9.88 0.99
N LEU A 228 15.73 -9.76 1.79
CA LEU A 228 16.39 -8.47 2.01
C LEU A 228 17.26 -8.02 0.83
N PRO A 229 18.05 -8.89 0.18
CA PRO A 229 18.73 -8.52 -1.07
C PRO A 229 17.77 -8.09 -2.17
N GLY A 230 16.67 -8.81 -2.39
CA GLY A 230 15.66 -8.43 -3.38
C GLY A 230 15.01 -7.08 -3.11
N LEU A 231 14.68 -6.80 -1.84
CA LEU A 231 14.23 -5.47 -1.44
C LEU A 231 15.28 -4.39 -1.73
N ALA A 232 16.54 -4.66 -1.39
CA ALA A 232 17.63 -3.70 -1.63
C ALA A 232 17.78 -3.37 -3.12
N ASP A 233 17.63 -4.36 -4.00
CA ASP A 233 17.67 -4.17 -5.46
C ASP A 233 16.51 -3.30 -5.95
N ALA A 234 15.28 -3.53 -5.46
CA ALA A 234 14.12 -2.70 -5.79
C ALA A 234 14.34 -1.23 -5.36
N LEU A 235 14.81 -1.03 -4.13
CA LEU A 235 15.09 0.31 -3.61
C LEU A 235 16.23 1.01 -4.36
N ALA A 236 17.27 0.26 -4.77
CA ALA A 236 18.35 0.78 -5.62
C ALA A 236 17.84 1.14 -7.01
N HIS A 237 16.93 0.33 -7.58
CA HIS A 237 16.30 0.62 -8.87
C HIS A 237 15.53 1.95 -8.83
N LEU A 238 14.70 2.19 -7.82
CA LEU A 238 13.98 3.45 -7.65
C LEU A 238 14.95 4.62 -7.43
N ALA A 239 15.95 4.44 -6.58
CA ALA A 239 16.94 5.49 -6.31
C ALA A 239 17.73 5.90 -7.56
N ALA A 240 18.12 4.93 -8.42
CA ALA A 240 18.82 5.17 -9.67
C ALA A 240 17.99 5.99 -10.68
N ARG A 241 16.65 5.97 -10.56
CA ARG A 241 15.73 6.76 -11.40
C ARG A 241 15.45 8.14 -10.84
N GLY A 242 16.04 8.47 -9.70
CA GLY A 242 15.94 9.80 -9.08
C GLY A 242 14.52 10.14 -8.64
N VAL A 243 13.74 9.14 -8.16
CA VAL A 243 12.43 9.39 -7.59
C VAL A 243 12.54 10.29 -6.37
N ASP A 244 11.63 11.25 -6.22
CA ASP A 244 11.64 12.24 -5.12
C ASP A 244 10.58 11.96 -4.05
N ALA A 245 9.69 10.99 -4.32
CA ALA A 245 8.78 10.39 -3.37
C ALA A 245 8.59 8.90 -3.69
N VAL A 246 8.37 8.08 -2.66
CA VAL A 246 8.01 6.67 -2.82
C VAL A 246 6.70 6.42 -2.09
N HIS A 247 5.77 5.83 -2.81
CA HIS A 247 4.57 5.20 -2.28
C HIS A 247 4.83 3.71 -2.10
N VAL A 248 4.47 3.17 -0.95
CA VAL A 248 4.53 1.73 -0.68
C VAL A 248 3.10 1.21 -0.64
N SER A 249 2.74 0.28 -1.50
CA SER A 249 1.50 -0.47 -1.38
C SER A 249 1.80 -1.84 -0.80
N PHE A 250 1.13 -2.22 0.27
CA PHE A 250 1.27 -3.51 0.93
C PHE A 250 -0.10 -4.19 0.97
N ASP A 251 -0.27 -5.15 0.06
CA ASP A 251 -1.41 -6.04 0.11
C ASP A 251 -1.15 -7.16 1.13
N LEU A 252 -2.13 -7.42 1.98
CA LEU A 252 -2.00 -8.45 3.01
C LEU A 252 -2.04 -9.87 2.44
N ASP A 253 -2.50 -10.04 1.20
CA ASP A 253 -2.47 -11.34 0.54
C ASP A 253 -1.07 -11.76 0.04
N VAL A 254 -0.07 -10.84 0.06
CA VAL A 254 1.34 -11.20 -0.13
C VAL A 254 1.82 -12.22 0.91
N LEU A 255 1.17 -12.23 2.07
CA LEU A 255 1.43 -13.20 3.13
C LEU A 255 0.94 -14.60 2.72
N ASP A 256 1.63 -15.62 3.22
CA ASP A 256 1.13 -16.98 3.07
C ASP A 256 -0.22 -17.14 3.82
N PRO A 257 -1.21 -17.84 3.24
CA PRO A 257 -2.52 -18.06 3.88
C PRO A 257 -2.44 -18.73 5.25
N THR A 258 -1.37 -19.45 5.55
CA THR A 258 -1.10 -20.01 6.88
C THR A 258 -0.71 -18.97 7.93
N VAL A 259 -0.30 -17.77 7.47
CA VAL A 259 0.04 -16.63 8.31
C VAL A 259 -1.15 -15.67 8.43
N LEU A 260 -1.84 -15.41 7.33
CA LEU A 260 -3.00 -14.51 7.27
C LEU A 260 -4.07 -15.10 6.35
N ALA A 261 -5.10 -15.66 6.97
CA ALA A 261 -6.24 -16.26 6.25
C ALA A 261 -7.36 -15.24 5.95
N GLY A 262 -7.33 -14.07 6.59
CA GLY A 262 -8.35 -13.03 6.50
C GLY A 262 -8.16 -12.08 5.33
N THR A 263 -8.03 -12.61 4.11
CA THR A 263 -8.00 -11.85 2.86
C THR A 263 -8.79 -12.56 1.76
N GLY A 264 -9.21 -11.80 0.74
CA GLY A 264 -10.11 -12.27 -0.32
C GLY A 264 -9.47 -13.21 -1.32
N THR A 265 -8.28 -12.89 -1.76
CA THR A 265 -7.57 -13.49 -2.91
C THR A 265 -6.33 -14.26 -2.45
N ARG A 266 -6.54 -15.25 -1.59
CA ARG A 266 -5.45 -16.05 -0.99
C ARG A 266 -4.72 -16.92 -2.02
N TYR A 267 -3.39 -16.83 -2.02
CA TYR A 267 -2.53 -17.69 -2.85
C TYR A 267 -1.37 -18.26 -2.02
N PRO A 268 -1.11 -19.58 -2.05
CA PRO A 268 -0.05 -20.23 -1.27
C PRO A 268 1.35 -19.76 -1.65
N GLY A 269 2.33 -19.99 -0.76
CA GLY A 269 3.74 -19.71 -1.02
C GLY A 269 4.12 -18.25 -0.79
N GLY A 270 3.37 -17.52 0.04
CA GLY A 270 3.63 -16.13 0.38
C GLY A 270 4.66 -15.92 1.48
N LEU A 271 4.84 -14.66 1.88
CA LEU A 271 5.76 -14.27 2.94
C LEU A 271 5.32 -14.83 4.30
N THR A 272 6.29 -15.32 5.07
CA THR A 272 6.10 -15.66 6.48
C THR A 272 6.06 -14.40 7.35
N MET A 273 5.56 -14.53 8.58
CA MET A 273 5.57 -13.46 9.58
C MET A 273 6.99 -12.91 9.85
N ARG A 274 8.00 -13.78 9.79
CA ARG A 274 9.41 -13.41 10.02
C ARG A 274 9.95 -12.58 8.85
N GLU A 275 9.75 -13.03 7.64
CA GLU A 275 10.19 -12.34 6.41
C GLU A 275 9.53 -10.99 6.29
N SER A 276 8.21 -10.91 6.49
CA SER A 276 7.46 -9.65 6.48
C SER A 276 7.96 -8.67 7.54
N SER A 277 8.22 -9.15 8.76
CA SER A 277 8.76 -8.31 9.82
C SER A 277 10.17 -7.82 9.49
N GLN A 278 11.02 -8.63 8.84
CA GLN A 278 12.35 -8.22 8.39
C GLN A 278 12.26 -7.17 7.28
N LEU A 279 11.45 -7.43 6.27
CA LEU A 279 11.17 -6.53 5.15
C LEU A 279 10.76 -5.14 5.64
N LEU A 280 9.73 -5.07 6.47
CA LEU A 280 9.16 -3.82 6.97
C LEU A 280 10.14 -3.03 7.85
N ARG A 281 10.97 -3.72 8.65
CA ARG A 281 12.04 -3.06 9.40
C ARG A 281 13.10 -2.44 8.48
N HIS A 282 13.45 -3.11 7.39
CA HIS A 282 14.43 -2.60 6.43
C HIS A 282 13.87 -1.43 5.63
N LEU A 283 12.60 -1.48 5.22
CA LEU A 283 11.90 -0.33 4.64
C LEU A 283 11.93 0.89 5.58
N GLY A 284 11.63 0.67 6.85
CA GLY A 284 11.69 1.75 7.86
C GLY A 284 13.10 2.32 8.09
N ALA A 285 14.14 1.55 7.80
CA ALA A 285 15.54 1.97 7.93
C ALA A 285 16.13 2.58 6.64
N TRP A 286 15.48 2.36 5.50
CA TRP A 286 15.94 2.94 4.23
C TRP A 286 15.89 4.47 4.26
N PRO A 287 16.96 5.17 3.86
CA PRO A 287 17.00 6.64 3.93
C PRO A 287 16.20 7.35 2.83
N GLY A 288 15.68 6.62 1.84
CA GLY A 288 14.97 7.19 0.70
C GLY A 288 13.60 7.79 1.06
N PRO A 289 12.92 8.45 0.12
CA PRO A 289 11.82 9.36 0.37
C PRO A 289 10.45 8.66 0.46
N ILE A 290 10.27 7.66 1.32
CA ILE A 290 8.93 7.06 1.54
C ILE A 290 8.02 8.09 2.21
N ARG A 291 6.88 8.39 1.58
CA ARG A 291 5.93 9.43 2.03
C ARG A 291 4.51 8.96 2.22
N SER A 292 4.11 7.85 1.60
CA SER A 292 2.77 7.28 1.71
C SER A 292 2.81 5.77 1.75
N LEU A 293 1.79 5.17 2.34
CA LEU A 293 1.65 3.74 2.53
C LEU A 293 0.18 3.34 2.37
N ASP A 294 -0.09 2.30 1.59
CA ASP A 294 -1.35 1.58 1.61
C ASP A 294 -1.20 0.27 2.38
N TRP A 295 -2.24 -0.07 3.16
CA TRP A 295 -2.35 -1.31 3.92
C TRP A 295 -3.74 -1.87 3.69
N VAL A 296 -3.86 -2.88 2.83
CA VAL A 296 -5.12 -3.25 2.16
C VAL A 296 -5.45 -4.73 2.25
N GLU A 297 -6.67 -5.06 1.88
CA GLU A 297 -7.22 -6.42 1.72
C GLU A 297 -7.36 -7.22 3.02
N LEU A 298 -7.41 -6.56 4.19
CA LEU A 298 -7.82 -7.25 5.42
C LEU A 298 -9.34 -7.43 5.44
N ASN A 299 -9.78 -8.68 5.37
CA ASN A 299 -11.18 -9.04 5.55
C ASN A 299 -11.37 -9.91 6.80
N PRO A 300 -11.75 -9.30 7.94
CA PRO A 300 -11.93 -10.02 9.20
C PRO A 300 -12.99 -11.12 9.15
N THR A 301 -13.96 -11.01 8.25
CA THR A 301 -15.05 -11.99 8.15
C THR A 301 -14.60 -13.34 7.60
N LEU A 302 -13.43 -13.39 6.97
CA LEU A 302 -12.85 -14.62 6.39
C LEU A 302 -11.93 -15.37 7.36
N ASP A 303 -11.65 -14.82 8.54
CA ASP A 303 -10.86 -15.44 9.61
C ASP A 303 -11.62 -15.44 10.94
N HIS A 304 -12.23 -16.55 11.25
CA HIS A 304 -12.99 -16.70 12.49
C HIS A 304 -12.12 -16.78 13.76
N THR A 305 -10.80 -16.85 13.61
CA THR A 305 -9.87 -16.92 14.75
C THR A 305 -9.45 -15.53 15.26
N GLY A 306 -9.61 -14.48 14.44
CA GLY A 306 -9.11 -13.12 14.72
C GLY A 306 -7.59 -12.98 14.57
N THR A 307 -6.87 -14.04 14.22
CA THR A 307 -5.40 -14.03 14.07
C THR A 307 -4.94 -13.08 12.99
N SER A 308 -5.68 -12.99 11.88
CA SER A 308 -5.34 -12.12 10.74
C SER A 308 -5.34 -10.63 11.12
N GLU A 309 -6.28 -10.20 11.96
CA GLU A 309 -6.32 -8.83 12.46
C GLU A 309 -5.09 -8.50 13.29
N ASP A 310 -4.69 -9.40 14.21
CA ASP A 310 -3.51 -9.23 15.06
C ASP A 310 -2.21 -9.21 14.24
N VAL A 311 -2.08 -10.11 13.27
CA VAL A 311 -0.93 -10.17 12.34
C VAL A 311 -0.84 -8.88 11.54
N ALA A 312 -1.94 -8.45 10.92
CA ALA A 312 -1.97 -7.24 10.11
C ALA A 312 -1.60 -5.99 10.92
N ALA A 313 -2.18 -5.84 12.12
CA ALA A 313 -1.86 -4.71 13.02
C ALA A 313 -0.42 -4.74 13.52
N GLN A 314 0.12 -5.93 13.84
CA GLN A 314 1.50 -6.07 14.27
C GLN A 314 2.50 -5.72 13.17
N LEU A 315 2.25 -6.15 11.94
CA LEU A 315 3.10 -5.83 10.80
C LEU A 315 3.03 -4.34 10.45
N LEU A 316 1.83 -3.74 10.46
CA LEU A 316 1.65 -2.30 10.28
C LEU A 316 2.43 -1.51 11.33
N ALA A 317 2.30 -1.85 12.60
CA ALA A 317 3.04 -1.21 13.69
C ALA A 317 4.57 -1.36 13.50
N THR A 318 5.02 -2.52 13.00
CA THR A 318 6.44 -2.75 12.65
C THR A 318 6.91 -1.84 11.53
N ALA A 319 6.13 -1.67 10.46
CA ALA A 319 6.42 -0.74 9.38
C ALA A 319 6.55 0.69 9.88
N LEU A 320 5.66 1.10 10.77
CA LEU A 320 5.59 2.44 11.36
C LEU A 320 6.61 2.69 12.49
N GLY A 321 7.51 1.74 12.76
CA GLY A 321 8.65 1.92 13.65
C GLY A 321 8.54 1.27 15.02
N GLU A 322 7.50 0.47 15.29
CA GLU A 322 7.48 -0.32 16.52
C GLU A 322 8.60 -1.36 16.52
N ARG A 323 9.30 -1.45 17.64
CA ARG A 323 10.39 -2.43 17.83
C ARG A 323 10.21 -3.13 19.18
N MET A 324 10.47 -4.43 19.20
CA MET A 324 10.58 -5.17 20.44
C MET A 324 11.83 -4.68 21.19
N ARG A 325 11.66 -4.28 22.43
CA ARG A 325 12.77 -3.90 23.31
C ARG A 325 12.79 -4.82 24.52
N VAL A 326 13.94 -5.34 24.83
CA VAL A 326 14.18 -5.92 26.15
C VAL A 326 14.35 -4.74 27.09
N LEU A 327 13.42 -4.56 28.04
CA LEU A 327 13.60 -3.57 29.10
C LEU A 327 14.89 -3.94 29.84
N ALA A 328 15.83 -3.00 29.97
CA ALA A 328 16.99 -3.20 30.81
C ALA A 328 16.50 -3.62 32.19
N ARG A 329 17.06 -4.70 32.73
CA ARG A 329 16.82 -5.04 34.13
C ARG A 329 17.31 -3.85 34.95
N ALA A 330 16.41 -3.25 35.71
CA ALA A 330 16.73 -2.17 36.65
C ALA A 330 17.77 -2.65 37.67
#